data_fde648b4b65a83ba41afcf911beda178
#
_entry.id   fde648b4b65a83ba41afcf911beda178
#
_cell.length_a   1.000
_cell.length_b   1.000
_cell.length_c   1.000
_cell.angle_alpha   90.00
_cell.angle_beta   90.00
_cell.angle_gamma   90.00
#
_symmetry.space_group_name_H-M   'P 1'
#
loop_
_entity.id
_entity.type
_entity.pdbx_description
1 polymer ?
#
loop_
_entity_poly.entity_id
_entity_poly.type
_entity_poly.pdbx_seq_one_letter_code
_entity_poly.pdbx_strand_id
1 'polypeptide(L)' 'MINELDLHGVKHLDVDRIVENYVLSNKTPLKIITGRSDRMIELATNPLRRNSFKWVIYSHNPGMIIVLGGEINAD' A
#
# COMPACT_ATOMS: atom_id res chain seq x y z
N MET A 1 6.19 2.14 16.00
CA MET A 1 6.59 1.16 14.99
C MET A 1 5.57 1.14 13.88
N ILE A 2 6.01 1.10 12.62
CA ILE A 2 5.12 1.12 11.48
C ILE A 2 4.70 -0.30 11.13
N ASN A 3 3.40 -0.53 10.94
CA ASN A 3 2.93 -1.82 10.48
C ASN A 3 3.41 -2.06 9.05
N GLU A 4 3.62 -3.30 8.72
CA GLU A 4 4.16 -3.66 7.44
C GLU A 4 3.34 -4.78 6.80
N LEU A 5 3.03 -4.63 5.53
CA LEU A 5 2.38 -5.66 4.75
C LEU A 5 3.33 -6.07 3.64
N ASP A 6 3.72 -7.34 3.63
CA ASP A 6 4.64 -7.84 2.63
C ASP A 6 3.83 -8.59 1.56
N LEU A 7 3.85 -8.07 0.35
CA LEU A 7 3.09 -8.67 -0.74
C LEU A 7 3.86 -9.76 -1.50
N HIS A 8 5.05 -10.13 -0.99
CA HIS A 8 5.83 -11.18 -1.61
C HIS A 8 5.01 -12.48 -1.64
N GLY A 9 4.85 -13.05 -2.82
CA GLY A 9 4.10 -14.30 -2.95
C GLY A 9 2.60 -14.15 -3.02
N VAL A 10 2.08 -12.94 -2.89
CA VAL A 10 0.63 -12.72 -2.99
C VAL A 10 0.23 -12.70 -4.46
N LYS A 11 -0.84 -13.41 -4.79
CA LYS A 11 -1.32 -13.45 -6.17
C LYS A 11 -1.85 -12.09 -6.58
N HIS A 12 -1.58 -11.71 -7.81
CA HIS A 12 -1.97 -10.39 -8.29
C HIS A 12 -3.47 -10.11 -8.13
N LEU A 13 -4.31 -11.10 -8.34
CA LEU A 13 -5.74 -10.85 -8.24
C LEU A 13 -6.23 -10.67 -6.80
N ASP A 14 -5.38 -10.95 -5.82
CA ASP A 14 -5.74 -10.76 -4.43
C ASP A 14 -5.17 -9.46 -3.85
N VAL A 15 -4.28 -8.80 -4.57
CA VAL A 15 -3.55 -7.66 -4.04
C VAL A 15 -4.49 -6.51 -3.66
N ASP A 16 -5.42 -6.16 -4.55
CA ASP A 16 -6.31 -5.04 -4.30
C ASP A 16 -7.08 -5.23 -2.99
N ARG A 17 -7.69 -6.40 -2.83
CA ARG A 17 -8.47 -6.69 -1.64
C ARG A 17 -7.62 -6.68 -0.38
N ILE A 18 -6.44 -7.29 -0.44
CA ILE A 18 -5.57 -7.39 0.71
C ILE A 18 -5.07 -6.01 1.13
N VAL A 19 -4.66 -5.19 0.17
CA VAL A 19 -4.17 -3.86 0.48
C VAL A 19 -5.29 -2.98 1.03
N GLU A 20 -6.47 -3.05 0.42
CA GLU A 20 -7.59 -2.25 0.90
C GLU A 20 -7.94 -2.60 2.34
N ASN A 21 -8.05 -3.88 2.65
CA ASN A 21 -8.36 -4.29 4.01
C ASN A 21 -7.28 -3.83 4.99
N TYR A 22 -6.03 -3.90 4.56
CA TYR A 22 -4.91 -3.51 5.42
C TYR A 22 -4.95 -2.03 5.76
N VAL A 23 -5.14 -1.17 4.76
CA VAL A 23 -5.09 0.26 5.01
C VAL A 23 -6.34 0.78 5.72
N LEU A 24 -7.47 0.11 5.56
CA LEU A 24 -8.68 0.52 6.25
C LEU A 24 -8.72 0.01 7.69
N SER A 25 -7.89 -0.97 8.03
CA SER A 25 -7.91 -1.58 9.34
C SER A 25 -6.77 -1.14 10.23
N ASN A 26 -5.85 -0.35 9.73
CA ASN A 26 -4.67 0.03 10.50
C ASN A 26 -4.45 1.54 10.39
N LYS A 27 -3.81 2.10 11.40
CA LYS A 27 -3.51 3.52 11.39
C LYS A 27 -2.26 3.80 10.58
N THR A 28 -2.29 4.88 9.81
CA THR A 28 -1.12 5.32 9.07
C THR A 28 -0.14 6.02 10.02
N PRO A 29 1.14 6.05 9.67
CA PRO A 29 1.70 5.59 8.41
C PRO A 29 1.85 4.08 8.36
N LEU A 30 1.82 3.54 7.14
CA LEU A 30 1.88 2.09 6.93
C LEU A 30 2.88 1.80 5.84
N LYS A 31 3.48 0.62 5.90
CA LYS A 31 4.45 0.20 4.89
C LYS A 31 3.92 -0.98 4.12
N ILE A 32 4.07 -0.96 2.81
CA ILE A 32 3.70 -2.08 1.95
C ILE A 32 4.93 -2.45 1.13
N ILE A 33 5.39 -3.69 1.29
CA ILE A 33 6.55 -4.18 0.55
C ILE A 33 6.04 -4.77 -0.75
N THR A 34 6.43 -4.16 -1.87
CA THR A 34 5.97 -4.60 -3.19
C THR A 34 7.06 -5.29 -3.97
N GLY A 35 8.32 -5.17 -3.53
CA GLY A 35 9.43 -5.51 -4.39
C GLY A 35 9.51 -4.48 -5.50
N ARG A 36 10.32 -4.74 -6.52
CA ARG A 36 10.52 -3.77 -7.60
C ARG A 36 9.67 -4.07 -8.82
N SER A 37 8.58 -4.80 -8.63
CA SER A 37 7.67 -5.12 -9.71
C SER A 37 6.73 -3.95 -9.98
N ASP A 38 6.79 -3.39 -11.17
CA ASP A 38 5.91 -2.28 -11.53
C ASP A 38 4.46 -2.71 -11.48
N ARG A 39 4.18 -3.95 -11.87
CA ARG A 39 2.81 -4.45 -11.83
C ARG A 39 2.29 -4.53 -10.41
N MET A 40 3.11 -5.00 -9.48
CA MET A 40 2.69 -5.09 -8.08
C MET A 40 2.45 -3.69 -7.51
N ILE A 41 3.30 -2.74 -7.86
CA ILE A 41 3.13 -1.35 -7.40
C ILE A 41 1.81 -0.80 -7.93
N GLU A 42 1.51 -1.03 -9.19
CA GLU A 42 0.26 -0.55 -9.78
C GLU A 42 -0.93 -1.15 -9.06
N LEU A 43 -0.92 -2.46 -8.83
CA LEU A 43 -2.04 -3.12 -8.18
C LEU A 43 -2.22 -2.65 -6.73
N ALA A 44 -1.10 -2.41 -6.04
CA ALA A 44 -1.17 -2.00 -4.64
C ALA A 44 -1.64 -0.54 -4.49
N THR A 45 -1.35 0.31 -5.47
CA THR A 45 -1.76 1.71 -5.38
C THR A 45 -3.21 1.94 -5.79
N ASN A 46 -3.82 1.02 -6.53
CA ASN A 46 -5.22 1.18 -6.93
C ASN A 46 -6.16 1.37 -5.74
N PRO A 47 -6.13 0.52 -4.71
CA PRO A 47 -7.02 0.74 -3.57
C PRO A 47 -6.65 1.98 -2.76
N LEU A 48 -5.37 2.39 -2.76
CA LEU A 48 -4.97 3.60 -2.07
C LEU A 48 -5.59 4.82 -2.75
N ARG A 49 -5.53 4.86 -4.08
CA ARG A 49 -6.11 5.95 -4.85
C ARG A 49 -7.62 5.97 -4.68
N ARG A 50 -8.26 4.81 -4.75
CA ARG A 50 -9.72 4.70 -4.62
C ARG A 50 -10.20 5.20 -3.27
N ASN A 51 -9.40 5.05 -2.22
CA ASN A 51 -9.78 5.45 -0.87
C ASN A 51 -9.12 6.76 -0.43
N SER A 52 -8.58 7.51 -1.36
CA SER A 52 -8.01 8.83 -1.13
C SER A 52 -6.85 8.86 -0.14
N PHE A 53 -6.07 7.78 -0.09
CA PHE A 53 -4.87 7.77 0.72
C PHE A 53 -3.74 8.47 -0.04
N LYS A 54 -2.80 9.01 0.70
CA LYS A 54 -1.58 9.59 0.13
C LYS A 54 -0.44 8.62 0.37
N TRP A 55 0.46 8.52 -0.58
CA TRP A 55 1.58 7.59 -0.46
C TRP A 55 2.80 8.09 -1.20
N VAL A 56 3.97 7.49 -0.87
CA VAL A 56 5.19 7.68 -1.64
C VAL A 56 5.74 6.32 -1.97
N ILE A 57 6.40 6.23 -3.12
CA ILE A 57 6.96 4.98 -3.59
C ILE A 57 8.47 5.05 -3.49
N TYR A 58 9.06 4.03 -2.88
CA TYR A 58 10.50 3.86 -2.83
C TYR A 58 10.82 2.63 -3.67
N SER A 59 11.44 2.83 -4.84
CA SER A 59 11.69 1.74 -5.76
C SER A 59 13.05 1.11 -5.58
N HIS A 60 13.76 1.44 -4.52
CA HIS A 60 15.02 0.78 -4.19
C HIS A 60 14.72 -0.62 -3.63
N ASN A 61 15.75 -1.40 -3.46
CA ASN A 61 15.59 -2.72 -2.89
C ASN A 61 15.26 -2.61 -1.41
N PRO A 62 14.16 -3.19 -0.93
CA PRO A 62 13.29 -4.15 -1.64
C PRO A 62 12.15 -3.52 -2.44
N GLY A 63 11.98 -2.27 -2.46
CA GLY A 63 10.85 -1.63 -3.10
C GLY A 63 9.65 -1.62 -2.17
N MET A 64 9.13 -0.43 -1.88
CA MET A 64 8.03 -0.31 -0.94
C MET A 64 7.21 0.93 -1.18
N ILE A 65 6.01 0.92 -0.64
CA ILE A 65 5.12 2.06 -0.63
C ILE A 65 4.94 2.45 0.82
N ILE A 66 5.08 3.74 1.12
CA ILE A 66 4.75 4.26 2.44
C ILE A 66 3.43 5.00 2.31
N VAL A 67 2.42 4.53 3.02
CA VAL A 67 1.11 5.16 3.03
C VAL A 67 1.13 6.19 4.13
N LEU A 68 1.00 7.46 3.75
CA LEU A 68 1.16 8.56 4.67
C LEU A 68 -0.09 8.91 5.46
N GLY A 69 -1.25 8.72 4.85
CA GLY A 69 -2.50 9.02 5.53
C GLY A 69 -3.65 9.08 4.59
N GLY A 70 -4.85 9.02 5.13
CA GLY A 70 -6.06 9.19 4.38
C GLY A 70 -6.37 10.64 4.23
N GLU A 71 -7.25 10.96 3.26
CA GLU A 71 -7.64 12.22 3.05
C GLU A 71 -8.72 12.66 3.91
N ILE A 72 -9.32 11.84 4.38
CA ILE A 72 -10.33 12.02 5.26
C ILE A 72 -10.59 13.18 5.94
N ASN A 73 -10.59 13.37 6.20
CA ASN A 73 -10.86 14.02 6.91
C ASN A 73 -10.98 15.09 6.97
N ALA A 74 -10.91 15.17 6.66
CA ALA A 74 -10.95 16.10 6.69
C ALA A 74 -11.37 17.01 7.44
N ASP A 75 -11.50 17.29 7.72
CA ASP A 75 -11.71 17.92 8.46
C ASP A 75 -12.07 18.38 8.51
#